data_cce847a209c730abb9d56f7f582d60ac
#
_entry.id   cce847a209c730abb9d56f7f582d60ac
#
_cell.length_a   1.000
_cell.length_b   1.000
_cell.length_c   1.000
_cell.angle_alpha   90.00
_cell.angle_beta   90.00
_cell.angle_gamma   90.00
#
_symmetry.space_group_name_H-M   'P 1'
#
loop_
_entity.id
_entity.type
_entity.pdbx_description
1 polymer ?
#
loop_
_entity_poly.entity_id
_entity_poly.type
_entity_poly.pdbx_seq_one_letter_code
_entity_poly.pdbx_strand_id
1 'polypeptide(L)'
;MSIVRAEKLLGGELNHMKIQMDSVSHLNIQGKLETAAGGQICIPSGTTAERPSSPQKGMIRINETKLGVEVYDGSEWKLIVQPPIGGSGGAGSGETTDVGQQAFTSAGQSSWTCPANVYDVSVVCVGGGGGSTRDEQGAGGGAGLGWANGIPVEPGQSYTVVVGAKGTPASQGNYAGNGGTSYFIDTNTVYGGGGGGTGRDRNGSASRPGYGGQGGDYGGSGGTQQGGGYGGNGGDGNRSGLNDTGSSCGGGGAGGYSGNGGQGGHYTSGWGTGSSGQGGGGAGGYAGSSESYGGGGGGVGLNGEGASGQHTSSNGGAGRGGSGGSDGGGNTGNDPDVPGGDYGGGAGSNDSYGSYGGVGGVRIIWGPGRAFPNTLTSDQ
;
A
#
# COMPACT_ATOMS: atom_id res chain seq x y z
N MET A 1 -35.24 -35.62 38.57
CA MET A 1 -33.86 -35.65 38.08
C MET A 1 -33.64 -36.96 37.34
N SER A 2 -33.76 -36.98 36.02
CA SER A 2 -33.60 -38.20 35.22
C SER A 2 -32.14 -38.24 34.77
N ILE A 3 -31.37 -39.15 35.37
CA ILE A 3 -30.00 -39.43 34.94
C ILE A 3 -30.08 -40.51 33.88
N VAL A 4 -29.86 -40.16 32.61
CA VAL A 4 -29.62 -41.16 31.56
C VAL A 4 -28.18 -41.61 31.70
N ARG A 5 -27.95 -42.78 32.32
CA ARG A 5 -26.66 -43.42 32.28
C ARG A 5 -26.58 -44.28 31.02
N ALA A 6 -25.88 -43.83 30.02
CA ALA A 6 -25.44 -44.69 28.94
C ALA A 6 -24.20 -45.46 29.44
N GLU A 7 -24.41 -46.66 30.01
CA GLU A 7 -23.29 -47.57 30.28
C GLU A 7 -22.77 -48.14 28.96
N LYS A 8 -21.57 -47.68 28.58
CA LYS A 8 -20.63 -48.28 27.63
C LYS A 8 -21.26 -48.93 26.40
N LEU A 9 -21.49 -48.18 25.37
CA LEU A 9 -21.66 -48.72 24.01
C LEU A 9 -20.31 -49.21 23.49
N LEU A 10 -20.08 -50.53 23.63
CA LEU A 10 -18.95 -51.21 23.00
C LEU A 10 -19.38 -51.70 21.62
N GLY A 11 -18.84 -51.08 20.58
CA GLY A 11 -18.77 -51.68 19.24
C GLY A 11 -19.99 -51.51 18.34
N GLY A 12 -20.78 -50.45 18.49
CA GLY A 12 -21.85 -50.10 17.54
C GLY A 12 -21.78 -48.63 17.14
N GLU A 13 -21.79 -48.33 15.88
CA GLU A 13 -21.97 -46.97 15.37
C GLU A 13 -23.39 -46.49 15.73
N LEU A 14 -23.51 -45.51 16.64
CA LEU A 14 -24.73 -44.79 16.83
C LEU A 14 -24.86 -43.72 15.76
N ASN A 15 -25.48 -44.06 14.65
CA ASN A 15 -25.64 -43.13 13.52
C ASN A 15 -26.51 -41.91 13.87
N HIS A 16 -27.32 -41.92 14.94
CA HIS A 16 -28.08 -40.79 15.41
C HIS A 16 -28.37 -40.88 16.90
N MET A 17 -27.66 -40.15 17.73
CA MET A 17 -28.05 -39.95 19.13
C MET A 17 -28.53 -38.51 19.31
N LYS A 18 -29.82 -38.32 19.58
CA LYS A 18 -30.40 -37.05 19.96
C LYS A 18 -30.49 -37.01 21.48
N ILE A 19 -29.66 -36.18 22.13
CA ILE A 19 -29.84 -35.86 23.55
C ILE A 19 -30.64 -34.58 23.58
N GLN A 20 -31.90 -34.68 23.98
CA GLN A 20 -32.75 -33.52 24.19
C GLN A 20 -32.79 -33.22 25.71
N MET A 21 -32.33 -32.05 26.08
CA MET A 21 -32.30 -31.58 27.45
C MET A 21 -33.27 -30.40 27.60
N ASP A 22 -33.86 -30.27 28.78
CA ASP A 22 -34.68 -29.09 29.10
C ASP A 22 -33.79 -27.85 29.32
N SER A 23 -34.38 -26.70 29.46
CA SER A 23 -33.70 -25.40 29.57
C SER A 23 -32.76 -25.23 30.77
N VAL A 24 -32.74 -26.20 31.71
CA VAL A 24 -31.92 -26.18 32.93
C VAL A 24 -30.88 -27.30 32.97
N SER A 25 -30.81 -28.16 31.98
CA SER A 25 -29.96 -29.35 31.97
C SER A 25 -28.57 -29.04 31.35
N HIS A 26 -27.56 -29.69 31.88
CA HIS A 26 -26.20 -29.57 31.43
C HIS A 26 -25.70 -30.93 30.91
N LEU A 27 -25.04 -30.94 29.76
CA LEU A 27 -24.23 -32.08 29.32
C LEU A 27 -22.78 -31.84 29.78
N ASN A 28 -22.33 -32.66 30.75
CA ASN A 28 -20.97 -32.62 31.22
C ASN A 28 -20.13 -33.68 30.47
N ILE A 29 -19.21 -33.24 29.65
CA ILE A 29 -18.29 -34.12 28.91
C ILE A 29 -16.96 -34.09 29.63
N GLN A 30 -16.59 -35.21 30.29
CA GLN A 30 -15.28 -35.38 30.87
C GLN A 30 -14.36 -36.02 29.79
N GLY A 31 -13.58 -35.18 29.15
CA GLY A 31 -12.69 -35.55 28.08
C GLY A 31 -12.79 -34.65 26.87
N LYS A 32 -12.40 -35.16 25.72
CA LYS A 32 -12.38 -34.42 24.46
C LYS A 32 -13.70 -34.66 23.70
N LEU A 33 -14.30 -33.56 23.21
CA LEU A 33 -15.38 -33.62 22.23
C LEU A 33 -14.78 -33.53 20.83
N GLU A 34 -14.90 -34.58 20.06
CA GLU A 34 -14.46 -34.67 18.67
C GLU A 34 -15.64 -34.83 17.74
N THR A 35 -15.62 -34.16 16.60
CA THR A 35 -16.54 -34.41 15.50
C THR A 35 -15.82 -35.17 14.39
N ALA A 36 -16.50 -36.05 13.71
CA ALA A 36 -15.97 -36.72 12.52
C ALA A 36 -15.75 -35.68 11.41
N ALA A 37 -14.96 -36.04 10.39
CA ALA A 37 -14.76 -35.19 9.23
C ALA A 37 -16.11 -34.74 8.62
N GLY A 38 -16.34 -33.42 8.56
CA GLY A 38 -17.62 -32.84 8.14
C GLY A 38 -18.69 -32.70 9.24
N GLY A 39 -18.39 -33.13 10.49
CA GLY A 39 -19.28 -32.92 11.62
C GLY A 39 -19.31 -31.47 12.09
N GLN A 40 -20.44 -31.02 12.66
CA GLN A 40 -20.65 -29.65 13.13
C GLN A 40 -21.04 -29.63 14.60
N ILE A 41 -20.57 -28.61 15.31
CA ILE A 41 -21.04 -28.26 16.64
C ILE A 41 -21.83 -26.96 16.53
N CYS A 42 -23.14 -27.01 16.84
CA CYS A 42 -23.93 -25.79 16.89
C CYS A 42 -23.76 -25.11 18.26
N ILE A 43 -23.35 -23.86 18.24
CA ILE A 43 -23.22 -23.04 19.44
C ILE A 43 -24.51 -22.23 19.60
N PRO A 44 -25.04 -22.06 20.83
CA PRO A 44 -26.25 -21.23 21.07
C PRO A 44 -26.05 -19.81 20.52
N SER A 45 -27.06 -19.28 19.87
CA SER A 45 -27.08 -17.90 19.35
C SER A 45 -28.16 -17.07 19.95
N GLY A 46 -28.03 -15.75 19.83
CA GLY A 46 -29.02 -14.77 20.27
C GLY A 46 -28.43 -13.38 20.42
N THR A 47 -29.30 -12.40 20.61
CA THR A 47 -28.92 -10.99 20.77
C THR A 47 -28.20 -10.72 22.11
N THR A 48 -27.60 -9.53 22.24
CA THR A 48 -26.97 -9.11 23.52
C THR A 48 -27.96 -9.10 24.66
N ALA A 49 -29.25 -8.80 24.43
CA ALA A 49 -30.28 -8.77 25.44
C ALA A 49 -30.72 -10.19 25.93
N GLU A 50 -30.47 -11.21 25.11
CA GLU A 50 -30.78 -12.62 25.40
C GLU A 50 -29.64 -13.36 26.09
N ARG A 51 -28.66 -12.66 26.60
CA ARG A 51 -27.62 -13.27 27.44
C ARG A 51 -28.21 -13.88 28.69
N PRO A 52 -27.71 -15.06 29.10
CA PRO A 52 -28.14 -15.63 30.38
C PRO A 52 -27.99 -14.63 31.54
N SER A 53 -29.00 -14.54 32.39
CA SER A 53 -29.00 -13.65 33.57
C SER A 53 -28.00 -14.08 34.64
N SER A 54 -27.57 -15.33 34.63
CA SER A 54 -26.56 -15.89 35.54
C SER A 54 -25.53 -16.69 34.75
N PRO A 55 -24.67 -16.01 33.97
CA PRO A 55 -23.67 -16.69 33.15
C PRO A 55 -22.57 -17.30 34.01
N GLN A 56 -22.04 -18.42 33.57
CA GLN A 56 -20.90 -19.07 34.22
C GLN A 56 -19.64 -18.92 33.36
N LYS A 57 -18.49 -18.81 34.05
CA LYS A 57 -17.20 -18.70 33.38
C LYS A 57 -16.98 -19.86 32.40
N GLY A 58 -16.58 -19.49 31.18
CA GLY A 58 -16.35 -20.43 30.08
C GLY A 58 -17.60 -20.68 29.20
N MET A 59 -18.74 -20.08 29.49
CA MET A 59 -19.88 -20.14 28.57
C MET A 59 -19.53 -19.47 27.25
N ILE A 60 -19.88 -20.12 26.14
CA ILE A 60 -19.64 -19.67 24.76
C ILE A 60 -20.98 -19.55 24.03
N ARG A 61 -21.17 -18.48 23.26
CA ARG A 61 -22.35 -18.28 22.41
C ARG A 61 -22.04 -17.41 21.21
N ILE A 62 -22.90 -17.43 20.21
CA ILE A 62 -22.89 -16.45 19.11
C ILE A 62 -23.76 -15.28 19.55
N ASN A 63 -23.20 -14.07 19.53
CA ASN A 63 -23.95 -12.85 19.76
C ASN A 63 -24.36 -12.25 18.41
N GLU A 64 -25.66 -12.30 18.11
CA GLU A 64 -26.23 -11.82 16.85
C GLU A 64 -26.22 -10.29 16.74
N THR A 65 -26.27 -9.58 17.87
CA THR A 65 -26.11 -8.11 17.87
C THR A 65 -24.68 -7.68 17.56
N LYS A 66 -23.69 -8.45 18.04
CA LYS A 66 -22.26 -8.16 17.84
C LYS A 66 -21.64 -8.99 16.71
N LEU A 67 -22.44 -9.80 16.02
CA LEU A 67 -22.05 -10.67 14.91
C LEU A 67 -20.78 -11.49 15.20
N GLY A 68 -20.67 -12.09 16.37
CA GLY A 68 -19.47 -12.85 16.74
C GLY A 68 -19.64 -13.84 17.87
N VAL A 69 -18.61 -14.66 18.06
CA VAL A 69 -18.56 -15.62 19.18
C VAL A 69 -18.07 -14.90 20.42
N GLU A 70 -18.85 -14.96 21.50
CA GLU A 70 -18.46 -14.41 22.78
C GLU A 70 -18.30 -15.49 23.84
N VAL A 71 -17.38 -15.26 24.78
CA VAL A 71 -17.16 -16.09 25.96
C VAL A 71 -17.35 -15.27 27.24
N TYR A 72 -17.94 -15.87 28.25
CA TYR A 72 -18.03 -15.26 29.57
C TYR A 72 -16.76 -15.60 30.38
N ASP A 73 -15.98 -14.60 30.78
CA ASP A 73 -14.70 -14.80 31.48
C ASP A 73 -14.83 -14.95 33.01
N GLY A 74 -16.06 -14.86 33.51
CA GLY A 74 -16.40 -14.90 34.94
C GLY A 74 -16.80 -13.53 35.48
N SER A 75 -16.54 -12.47 34.73
CA SER A 75 -16.97 -11.10 35.08
C SER A 75 -17.78 -10.45 33.96
N GLU A 76 -17.44 -10.67 32.71
CA GLU A 76 -18.10 -10.09 31.55
C GLU A 76 -18.06 -10.99 30.31
N TRP A 77 -18.93 -10.69 29.33
CA TRP A 77 -18.93 -11.34 28.03
C TRP A 77 -17.91 -10.68 27.10
N LYS A 78 -16.87 -11.42 26.71
CA LYS A 78 -15.83 -10.99 25.77
C LYS A 78 -16.04 -11.62 24.41
N LEU A 79 -15.97 -10.81 23.37
CA LEU A 79 -15.97 -11.28 21.99
C LEU A 79 -14.61 -11.93 21.72
N ILE A 80 -14.59 -13.23 21.34
CA ILE A 80 -13.36 -13.99 21.07
C ILE A 80 -13.12 -14.27 19.59
N VAL A 81 -14.17 -14.29 18.80
CA VAL A 81 -14.11 -14.43 17.35
C VAL A 81 -15.20 -13.57 16.76
N GLN A 82 -14.80 -12.59 16.02
CA GLN A 82 -15.68 -11.92 15.08
C GLN A 82 -15.45 -12.59 13.73
N PRO A 83 -16.49 -13.13 13.07
CA PRO A 83 -16.28 -13.69 11.73
C PRO A 83 -15.73 -12.59 10.84
N PRO A 84 -14.73 -12.88 10.01
CA PRO A 84 -14.25 -11.89 9.05
C PRO A 84 -15.36 -11.66 8.03
N ILE A 85 -16.08 -10.59 8.19
CA ILE A 85 -16.79 -9.98 7.08
C ILE A 85 -15.70 -9.23 6.30
N GLY A 86 -14.93 -9.99 5.52
CA GLY A 86 -13.95 -9.47 4.58
C GLY A 86 -12.86 -8.57 5.19
N GLY A 87 -11.79 -9.15 5.78
CA GLY A 87 -10.58 -8.42 6.16
C GLY A 87 -10.01 -8.86 7.51
N SER A 88 -8.82 -9.44 7.50
CA SER A 88 -8.11 -9.82 8.72
C SER A 88 -7.55 -8.58 9.43
N GLY A 89 -7.90 -8.37 10.67
CA GLY A 89 -7.30 -7.33 11.50
C GLY A 89 -7.71 -7.46 12.96
N GLY A 90 -6.74 -7.46 13.84
CA GLY A 90 -6.91 -7.67 15.26
C GLY A 90 -7.33 -6.44 16.06
N ALA A 91 -7.92 -6.70 17.20
CA ALA A 91 -8.01 -5.89 18.42
C ALA A 91 -8.56 -4.46 18.36
N GLY A 92 -9.77 -4.30 17.81
CA GLY A 92 -10.66 -3.22 18.25
C GLY A 92 -12.03 -3.84 18.53
N SER A 93 -12.59 -3.68 19.72
CA SER A 93 -13.83 -4.37 20.12
C SER A 93 -15.10 -3.72 19.59
N GLY A 94 -15.03 -2.97 18.49
CA GLY A 94 -16.15 -2.32 17.82
C GLY A 94 -16.17 -2.61 16.33
N GLU A 95 -17.32 -2.56 15.71
CA GLU A 95 -17.50 -2.59 14.28
C GLU A 95 -17.43 -1.16 13.73
N THR A 96 -16.61 -0.94 12.70
CA THR A 96 -16.59 0.33 11.98
C THR A 96 -17.87 0.46 11.17
N THR A 97 -18.79 1.31 11.61
CA THR A 97 -20.06 1.56 10.94
C THR A 97 -20.08 2.84 10.13
N ASP A 98 -19.25 3.81 10.52
CA ASP A 98 -19.15 5.09 9.84
C ASP A 98 -18.29 4.96 8.59
N VAL A 99 -18.71 5.61 7.51
CA VAL A 99 -18.00 5.62 6.23
C VAL A 99 -17.29 6.93 6.06
N GLY A 100 -16.02 6.89 5.68
CA GLY A 100 -15.28 8.11 5.44
C GLY A 100 -13.90 7.88 4.83
N GLN A 101 -13.21 8.99 4.60
CA GLN A 101 -11.87 8.99 4.06
C GLN A 101 -11.13 10.28 4.40
N GLN A 102 -9.82 10.21 4.39
CA GLN A 102 -8.95 11.38 4.43
C GLN A 102 -7.68 11.14 3.62
N ALA A 103 -7.32 12.11 2.78
CA ALA A 103 -6.08 12.10 2.01
C ALA A 103 -5.11 13.16 2.56
N PHE A 104 -3.84 12.81 2.59
CA PHE A 104 -2.71 13.67 2.94
C PHE A 104 -1.79 13.72 1.72
N THR A 105 -1.65 14.91 1.14
CA THR A 105 -0.95 15.12 -0.14
C THR A 105 0.15 16.16 -0.05
N SER A 106 0.30 16.80 1.10
CA SER A 106 1.37 17.76 1.38
C SER A 106 2.50 17.09 2.13
N ALA A 107 3.73 17.23 1.66
CA ALA A 107 4.90 16.63 2.29
C ALA A 107 5.08 17.07 3.75
N GLY A 108 5.49 16.14 4.58
CA GLY A 108 5.75 16.36 6.00
C GLY A 108 4.95 15.45 6.91
N GLN A 109 5.11 15.66 8.20
CA GLN A 109 4.40 14.92 9.25
C GLN A 109 3.09 15.63 9.60
N SER A 110 2.04 14.86 9.69
CA SER A 110 0.69 15.26 10.11
C SER A 110 0.15 14.28 11.15
N SER A 111 -0.98 14.59 11.71
CA SER A 111 -1.71 13.71 12.62
C SER A 111 -3.12 13.48 12.09
N TRP A 112 -3.57 12.23 12.12
CA TRP A 112 -4.95 11.86 11.85
C TRP A 112 -5.61 11.42 13.17
N THR A 113 -6.72 12.04 13.52
CA THR A 113 -7.52 11.64 14.69
C THR A 113 -8.62 10.70 14.25
N CYS A 114 -8.64 9.51 14.81
CA CYS A 114 -9.62 8.48 14.49
C CYS A 114 -11.04 8.97 14.84
N PRO A 115 -11.98 8.96 13.89
CA PRO A 115 -13.38 9.34 14.17
C PRO A 115 -14.04 8.42 15.18
N ALA A 116 -15.16 8.87 15.75
CA ALA A 116 -16.01 8.03 16.58
C ALA A 116 -16.53 6.83 15.77
N ASN A 117 -16.69 5.69 16.43
CA ASN A 117 -17.18 4.44 15.82
C ASN A 117 -16.32 3.88 14.68
N VAL A 118 -15.06 4.30 14.59
CA VAL A 118 -14.06 3.74 13.65
C VAL A 118 -13.05 2.93 14.45
N TYR A 119 -12.93 1.65 14.16
CA TYR A 119 -12.07 0.71 14.89
C TYR A 119 -11.02 0.05 14.01
N ASP A 120 -11.18 0.18 12.70
CA ASP A 120 -10.22 -0.27 11.70
C ASP A 120 -10.23 0.64 10.48
N VAL A 121 -9.09 0.71 9.80
CA VAL A 121 -8.93 1.50 8.59
C VAL A 121 -8.15 0.73 7.52
N SER A 122 -8.37 1.11 6.28
CA SER A 122 -7.53 0.70 5.15
C SER A 122 -6.70 1.89 4.69
N VAL A 123 -5.41 1.68 4.42
CA VAL A 123 -4.46 2.76 4.11
C VAL A 123 -3.61 2.42 2.90
N VAL A 124 -3.42 3.40 2.02
CA VAL A 124 -2.41 3.37 0.97
C VAL A 124 -1.40 4.49 1.19
N CYS A 125 -0.12 4.17 1.00
CA CYS A 125 1.01 5.09 1.11
C CYS A 125 1.83 5.05 -0.18
N VAL A 126 2.15 6.21 -0.72
CA VAL A 126 3.06 6.37 -1.87
C VAL A 126 4.19 7.30 -1.46
N GLY A 127 5.43 6.87 -1.63
CA GLY A 127 6.61 7.71 -1.37
C GLY A 127 6.74 8.88 -2.34
N GLY A 128 7.67 9.78 -2.09
CA GLY A 128 8.09 10.80 -3.06
C GLY A 128 9.05 10.22 -4.11
N GLY A 129 8.95 10.67 -5.34
CA GLY A 129 9.89 10.31 -6.41
C GLY A 129 11.26 10.97 -6.25
N GLY A 130 12.30 10.37 -6.81
CA GLY A 130 13.67 10.89 -6.81
C GLY A 130 13.87 12.10 -7.73
N GLY A 131 14.77 13.01 -7.36
CA GLY A 131 15.18 14.14 -8.18
C GLY A 131 16.24 13.75 -9.23
N SER A 132 16.47 14.63 -10.20
CA SER A 132 17.51 14.45 -11.21
C SER A 132 18.61 15.53 -11.13
N THR A 133 19.75 15.24 -11.73
CA THR A 133 20.85 16.20 -11.88
C THR A 133 20.78 16.88 -13.24
N ARG A 134 21.38 18.07 -13.30
CA ARG A 134 21.77 18.72 -14.53
C ARG A 134 22.87 17.92 -15.26
N ASP A 135 23.03 18.12 -16.55
CA ASP A 135 24.05 17.53 -17.42
C ASP A 135 23.95 16.00 -17.60
N GLU A 136 22.82 15.51 -18.07
CA GLU A 136 22.66 14.23 -18.78
C GLU A 136 23.09 12.94 -18.05
N GLN A 137 23.22 12.97 -16.71
CA GLN A 137 23.87 11.89 -15.98
C GLN A 137 22.92 10.84 -15.36
N GLY A 138 21.66 10.92 -15.67
CA GLY A 138 20.64 10.00 -15.17
C GLY A 138 19.39 10.69 -14.65
N ALA A 139 18.33 9.94 -14.57
CA ALA A 139 17.02 10.40 -14.14
C ALA A 139 16.64 9.80 -12.79
N GLY A 140 15.74 10.45 -12.06
CA GLY A 140 15.26 10.00 -10.75
C GLY A 140 14.42 8.72 -10.84
N GLY A 141 14.47 7.89 -9.82
CA GLY A 141 13.62 6.70 -9.68
C GLY A 141 12.22 7.06 -9.19
N GLY A 142 11.24 6.27 -9.58
CA GLY A 142 9.88 6.33 -9.04
C GLY A 142 9.83 5.83 -7.61
N ALA A 143 8.83 6.23 -6.86
CA ALA A 143 8.57 5.78 -5.50
C ALA A 143 7.81 4.45 -5.46
N GLY A 144 7.91 3.74 -4.34
CA GLY A 144 7.08 2.59 -4.04
C GLY A 144 5.70 2.99 -3.54
N LEU A 145 4.74 2.10 -3.75
CA LEU A 145 3.40 2.14 -3.16
C LEU A 145 3.23 0.94 -2.24
N GLY A 146 2.64 1.14 -1.06
CA GLY A 146 2.23 0.07 -0.18
C GLY A 146 0.83 0.31 0.38
N TRP A 147 0.06 -0.75 0.58
CA TRP A 147 -1.26 -0.67 1.18
C TRP A 147 -1.53 -1.81 2.16
N ALA A 148 -2.40 -1.54 3.13
CA ALA A 148 -2.90 -2.54 4.07
C ALA A 148 -4.35 -2.21 4.47
N ASN A 149 -5.12 -3.26 4.73
CA ASN A 149 -6.52 -3.17 5.18
C ASN A 149 -6.65 -3.69 6.60
N GLY A 150 -7.70 -3.23 7.28
CA GLY A 150 -8.02 -3.70 8.62
C GLY A 150 -6.95 -3.34 9.65
N ILE A 151 -6.29 -2.19 9.49
CA ILE A 151 -5.34 -1.67 10.49
C ILE A 151 -6.15 -1.24 11.71
N PRO A 152 -5.91 -1.84 12.90
CA PRO A 152 -6.67 -1.52 14.09
C PRO A 152 -6.38 -0.09 14.58
N VAL A 153 -7.44 0.62 14.93
CA VAL A 153 -7.37 1.99 15.48
C VAL A 153 -8.39 2.15 16.60
N GLU A 154 -8.19 3.15 17.45
CA GLU A 154 -9.09 3.46 18.56
C GLU A 154 -9.76 4.82 18.33
N PRO A 155 -11.11 4.92 18.47
CA PRO A 155 -11.83 6.18 18.35
C PRO A 155 -11.26 7.27 19.25
N GLY A 156 -11.06 8.46 18.69
CA GLY A 156 -10.50 9.61 19.41
C GLY A 156 -8.97 9.62 19.56
N GLN A 157 -8.28 8.53 19.26
CA GLN A 157 -6.81 8.48 19.26
C GLN A 157 -6.24 9.16 18.02
N SER A 158 -5.07 9.75 18.19
CA SER A 158 -4.32 10.41 17.09
C SER A 158 -3.16 9.55 16.63
N TYR A 159 -3.05 9.37 15.34
CA TYR A 159 -2.02 8.56 14.68
C TYR A 159 -1.15 9.41 13.77
N THR A 160 0.14 9.08 13.72
CA THR A 160 1.10 9.77 12.85
C THR A 160 0.86 9.41 11.39
N VAL A 161 0.84 10.43 10.54
CA VAL A 161 0.85 10.31 9.08
C VAL A 161 2.05 11.08 8.54
N VAL A 162 2.90 10.45 7.76
CA VAL A 162 4.02 11.11 7.10
C VAL A 162 3.86 10.98 5.59
N VAL A 163 3.92 12.11 4.91
CA VAL A 163 3.95 12.18 3.44
C VAL A 163 5.37 12.50 2.99
N GLY A 164 5.94 11.63 2.18
CA GLY A 164 7.28 11.77 1.64
C GLY A 164 7.46 13.01 0.78
N ALA A 165 8.49 13.78 1.04
CA ALA A 165 8.86 14.92 0.21
C ALA A 165 9.35 14.44 -1.16
N LYS A 166 9.17 15.28 -2.18
CA LYS A 166 9.78 15.09 -3.50
C LYS A 166 11.29 15.18 -3.42
N GLY A 167 11.99 14.37 -4.20
CA GLY A 167 13.44 14.47 -4.39
C GLY A 167 13.82 15.80 -5.03
N THR A 168 14.87 16.43 -4.53
CA THR A 168 15.33 17.73 -5.00
C THR A 168 16.29 17.62 -6.16
N PRO A 169 16.27 18.57 -7.11
CA PRO A 169 17.28 18.62 -8.18
C PRO A 169 18.66 18.96 -7.62
N ALA A 170 19.68 18.62 -8.38
CA ALA A 170 21.03 19.06 -8.10
C ALA A 170 21.71 19.68 -9.32
N SER A 171 22.64 20.60 -9.05
CA SER A 171 23.54 21.15 -10.07
C SER A 171 24.65 20.13 -10.40
N GLN A 172 25.33 20.36 -11.52
CA GLN A 172 26.46 19.57 -11.98
C GLN A 172 27.44 19.23 -10.85
N GLY A 173 27.80 17.97 -10.75
CA GLY A 173 28.77 17.50 -9.78
C GLY A 173 28.23 17.15 -8.42
N ASN A 174 26.94 17.36 -8.16
CA ASN A 174 26.27 17.02 -6.92
C ASN A 174 25.27 15.87 -7.09
N TYR A 175 24.84 15.28 -5.96
CA TYR A 175 23.79 14.26 -5.96
C TYR A 175 22.41 14.93 -5.86
N ALA A 176 21.49 14.48 -6.69
CA ALA A 176 20.08 14.83 -6.51
C ALA A 176 19.51 14.14 -5.27
N GLY A 177 18.51 14.76 -4.66
CA GLY A 177 17.87 14.24 -3.47
C GLY A 177 17.00 13.02 -3.75
N ASN A 178 17.01 12.07 -2.82
CA ASN A 178 16.02 11.02 -2.80
C ASN A 178 14.64 11.58 -2.44
N GLY A 179 13.59 10.96 -2.92
CA GLY A 179 12.25 11.15 -2.39
C GLY A 179 12.13 10.62 -0.96
N GLY A 180 11.20 11.17 -0.21
CA GLY A 180 10.91 10.74 1.16
C GLY A 180 9.97 9.54 1.20
N THR A 181 10.03 8.77 2.29
CA THR A 181 9.08 7.69 2.57
C THR A 181 7.77 8.27 3.11
N SER A 182 6.63 7.74 2.62
CA SER A 182 5.30 7.98 3.21
C SER A 182 4.90 6.80 4.07
N TYR A 183 4.26 7.04 5.22
CA TYR A 183 3.77 5.96 6.08
C TYR A 183 2.61 6.40 6.97
N PHE A 184 1.87 5.42 7.48
CA PHE A 184 0.84 5.57 8.50
C PHE A 184 1.25 4.81 9.75
N ILE A 185 1.19 5.45 10.92
CA ILE A 185 1.69 5.02 12.23
C ILE A 185 3.22 4.95 12.20
N ASP A 186 3.77 3.95 11.55
CA ASP A 186 5.20 3.75 11.34
C ASP A 186 5.49 2.91 10.07
N THR A 187 6.76 2.72 9.74
CA THR A 187 7.19 1.93 8.57
C THR A 187 7.03 0.42 8.73
N ASN A 188 6.66 -0.07 9.93
CA ASN A 188 6.33 -1.49 10.14
C ASN A 188 4.84 -1.76 9.91
N THR A 189 3.99 -0.72 9.92
CA THR A 189 2.56 -0.85 9.68
C THR A 189 2.26 -0.85 8.18
N VAL A 190 2.45 0.27 7.51
CA VAL A 190 2.30 0.40 6.05
C VAL A 190 3.11 1.60 5.55
N TYR A 191 3.84 1.42 4.45
CA TYR A 191 4.61 2.52 3.88
C TYR A 191 4.78 2.40 2.35
N GLY A 192 5.07 3.53 1.70
CA GLY A 192 5.63 3.61 0.36
C GLY A 192 7.01 4.25 0.43
N GLY A 193 8.04 3.54 -0.02
CA GLY A 193 9.42 4.01 0.00
C GLY A 193 9.69 5.12 -1.02
N GLY A 194 10.59 6.03 -0.71
CA GLY A 194 10.98 7.08 -1.64
C GLY A 194 11.84 6.58 -2.80
N GLY A 195 11.66 7.15 -3.98
CA GLY A 195 12.52 6.92 -5.13
C GLY A 195 13.92 7.52 -4.95
N GLY A 196 14.95 6.85 -5.45
CA GLY A 196 16.33 7.33 -5.40
C GLY A 196 16.59 8.53 -6.31
N GLY A 197 17.33 9.52 -5.82
CA GLY A 197 17.88 10.57 -6.66
C GLY A 197 19.10 10.10 -7.45
N THR A 198 19.44 10.83 -8.51
CA THR A 198 20.61 10.50 -9.31
C THR A 198 21.92 10.77 -8.58
N GLY A 199 22.94 9.94 -8.82
CA GLY A 199 24.26 10.07 -8.21
C GLY A 199 25.39 10.25 -9.22
N ARG A 200 26.45 10.95 -8.81
CA ARG A 200 27.69 11.07 -9.57
C ARG A 200 28.85 10.33 -8.90
N ASP A 201 29.76 9.75 -9.69
CA ASP A 201 31.01 9.22 -9.15
C ASP A 201 31.96 10.35 -8.70
N ARG A 202 32.48 10.22 -7.47
CA ARG A 202 33.32 11.22 -6.80
C ARG A 202 34.70 11.42 -7.44
N ASN A 203 35.15 10.58 -8.36
CA ASN A 203 36.56 10.52 -8.76
C ASN A 203 36.94 11.30 -10.02
N GLY A 204 36.05 12.08 -10.63
CA GLY A 204 36.42 12.96 -11.73
C GLY A 204 37.03 12.27 -12.98
N SER A 205 37.24 10.98 -12.93
CA SER A 205 37.76 10.15 -14.00
C SER A 205 36.65 9.25 -14.49
N ALA A 206 36.23 9.47 -15.73
CA ALA A 206 35.20 8.73 -16.42
C ALA A 206 33.87 8.69 -15.63
N SER A 207 32.93 9.51 -16.04
CA SER A 207 31.56 9.47 -15.59
C SER A 207 31.05 8.03 -15.54
N ARG A 208 30.83 7.51 -14.34
CA ARG A 208 29.93 6.36 -14.21
C ARG A 208 28.56 6.85 -14.64
N PRO A 209 27.79 6.05 -15.37
CA PRO A 209 26.43 6.40 -15.66
C PRO A 209 25.80 6.83 -14.35
N GLY A 210 25.09 7.94 -14.34
CA GLY A 210 24.23 8.24 -13.23
C GLY A 210 23.36 7.01 -13.02
N TYR A 211 23.53 6.33 -11.90
CA TYR A 211 22.60 5.27 -11.56
C TYR A 211 21.25 5.94 -11.48
N GLY A 212 20.35 5.56 -12.36
CA GLY A 212 18.96 5.96 -12.20
C GLY A 212 18.54 5.68 -10.78
N GLY A 213 17.77 6.58 -10.19
CA GLY A 213 17.29 6.41 -8.82
C GLY A 213 16.63 5.04 -8.69
N GLN A 214 16.93 4.32 -7.62
CA GLN A 214 16.28 3.04 -7.37
C GLN A 214 14.83 3.27 -7.05
N GLY A 215 13.95 2.38 -7.51
CA GLY A 215 12.55 2.40 -7.14
C GLY A 215 12.38 2.32 -5.63
N GLY A 216 11.39 3.01 -5.10
CA GLY A 216 11.05 2.90 -3.68
C GLY A 216 10.51 1.52 -3.35
N ASP A 217 10.74 1.08 -2.12
CA ASP A 217 10.21 -0.18 -1.63
C ASP A 217 8.72 -0.07 -1.26
N TYR A 218 8.00 -1.17 -1.36
CA TYR A 218 6.70 -1.33 -0.75
C TYR A 218 6.83 -2.23 0.49
N GLY A 219 6.34 -1.77 1.62
CA GLY A 219 6.26 -2.54 2.86
C GLY A 219 7.54 -2.74 3.65
N GLY A 220 7.39 -2.72 4.97
CA GLY A 220 8.43 -3.07 5.94
C GLY A 220 8.59 -4.57 6.10
N SER A 221 9.81 -5.02 6.38
CA SER A 221 10.04 -6.39 6.83
C SER A 221 9.37 -6.58 8.19
N GLY A 222 8.25 -7.32 8.22
CA GLY A 222 7.48 -7.60 9.43
C GLY A 222 6.22 -6.76 9.64
N GLY A 223 5.89 -5.86 8.69
CA GLY A 223 4.66 -5.07 8.75
C GLY A 223 3.39 -5.82 8.35
N THR A 224 2.25 -5.20 8.59
CA THR A 224 0.91 -5.70 8.21
C THR A 224 0.58 -5.45 6.75
N GLN A 225 1.51 -4.92 5.98
CA GLN A 225 1.30 -4.60 4.57
C GLN A 225 0.85 -5.81 3.78
N GLN A 226 -0.19 -5.62 2.97
CA GLN A 226 -0.84 -6.71 2.22
C GLN A 226 -0.53 -6.67 0.72
N GLY A 227 -0.12 -5.52 0.20
CA GLY A 227 0.25 -5.39 -1.21
C GLY A 227 0.90 -4.07 -1.58
N GLY A 228 1.21 -3.91 -2.86
CA GLY A 228 1.88 -2.75 -3.41
C GLY A 228 2.89 -3.11 -4.49
N GLY A 229 3.68 -2.15 -4.93
CA GLY A 229 4.71 -2.32 -5.95
C GLY A 229 5.90 -1.38 -5.80
N TYR A 230 7.05 -1.81 -6.31
CA TYR A 230 8.26 -0.97 -6.40
C TYR A 230 8.08 0.12 -7.46
N GLY A 231 8.69 1.27 -7.24
CA GLY A 231 8.89 2.25 -8.31
C GLY A 231 9.82 1.71 -9.40
N GLY A 232 9.71 2.26 -10.60
CA GLY A 232 10.65 1.99 -11.68
C GLY A 232 11.97 2.74 -11.47
N ASN A 233 13.10 2.15 -11.90
CA ASN A 233 14.36 2.89 -11.92
C ASN A 233 14.30 4.02 -12.96
N GLY A 234 15.02 5.12 -12.69
CA GLY A 234 15.31 6.12 -13.70
C GLY A 234 16.23 5.56 -14.79
N GLY A 235 16.23 6.19 -15.95
CA GLY A 235 17.15 5.84 -17.04
C GLY A 235 18.58 6.23 -16.75
N ASP A 236 19.52 5.42 -17.24
CA ASP A 236 20.97 5.72 -17.20
C ASP A 236 21.41 6.51 -18.42
N GLY A 237 22.31 7.47 -18.23
CA GLY A 237 23.00 8.16 -19.33
C GLY A 237 24.06 7.28 -20.04
N ASN A 238 24.37 7.61 -21.27
CA ASN A 238 25.38 6.84 -22.04
C ASN A 238 26.80 7.09 -21.55
N ARG A 239 27.57 6.01 -21.45
CA ARG A 239 28.98 6.00 -21.01
C ARG A 239 30.04 6.08 -22.10
N SER A 240 29.67 5.98 -23.34
CA SER A 240 30.65 5.83 -24.41
C SER A 240 31.21 7.15 -24.90
N GLY A 241 32.10 7.75 -24.10
CA GLY A 241 32.95 8.84 -24.57
C GLY A 241 32.72 10.16 -23.87
N LEU A 242 33.79 10.73 -23.36
CA LEU A 242 33.91 11.98 -22.60
C LEU A 242 33.45 13.27 -23.32
N ASN A 243 32.81 13.17 -24.47
CA ASN A 243 32.43 14.32 -25.30
C ASN A 243 31.00 14.23 -25.87
N ASP A 244 30.17 13.34 -25.40
CA ASP A 244 28.80 13.23 -25.92
C ASP A 244 27.88 14.18 -25.13
N THR A 245 27.82 15.41 -25.57
CA THR A 245 26.87 16.42 -25.13
C THR A 245 25.53 16.06 -25.73
N GLY A 246 24.57 15.67 -24.90
CA GLY A 246 23.18 15.62 -25.32
C GLY A 246 22.38 14.35 -25.10
N SER A 247 22.65 13.56 -24.06
CA SER A 247 21.79 12.39 -23.75
C SER A 247 20.99 12.58 -22.48
N SER A 248 19.71 12.83 -22.63
CA SER A 248 18.77 12.99 -21.52
C SER A 248 18.05 11.69 -21.21
N CYS A 249 17.83 11.38 -19.94
CA CYS A 249 17.25 10.13 -19.45
C CYS A 249 15.83 10.30 -18.94
N GLY A 250 14.99 9.28 -19.10
CA GLY A 250 13.63 9.28 -18.60
C GLY A 250 13.54 8.91 -17.12
N GLY A 251 12.67 9.56 -16.36
CA GLY A 251 12.36 9.24 -14.96
C GLY A 251 11.61 7.91 -14.81
N GLY A 252 11.77 7.23 -13.67
CA GLY A 252 11.01 6.02 -13.35
C GLY A 252 9.58 6.33 -12.92
N GLY A 253 8.63 5.49 -13.27
CA GLY A 253 7.23 5.59 -12.84
C GLY A 253 7.02 5.10 -11.41
N ALA A 254 5.99 5.58 -10.73
CA ALA A 254 5.60 5.13 -9.38
C ALA A 254 5.10 3.68 -9.39
N GLY A 255 5.29 2.98 -8.26
CA GLY A 255 4.75 1.64 -8.04
C GLY A 255 3.23 1.59 -8.08
N GLY A 256 2.66 0.47 -8.47
CA GLY A 256 1.22 0.24 -8.52
C GLY A 256 0.70 -0.56 -7.33
N TYR A 257 -0.60 -0.81 -7.31
CA TYR A 257 -1.26 -1.56 -6.24
C TYR A 257 -0.94 -3.05 -6.27
N SER A 258 -0.74 -3.64 -7.41
CA SER A 258 -0.42 -5.06 -7.61
C SER A 258 0.76 -5.30 -8.55
N GLY A 259 1.53 -4.26 -8.87
CA GLY A 259 2.68 -4.36 -9.77
C GLY A 259 3.60 -3.15 -9.71
N ASN A 260 4.71 -3.22 -10.42
CA ASN A 260 5.77 -2.23 -10.35
C ASN A 260 5.53 -1.05 -11.32
N GLY A 261 6.15 0.07 -11.00
CA GLY A 261 6.27 1.21 -11.92
C GLY A 261 7.14 0.91 -13.12
N GLY A 262 6.92 1.65 -14.21
CA GLY A 262 7.67 1.52 -15.43
C GLY A 262 9.10 2.09 -15.31
N GLN A 263 10.06 1.42 -15.92
CA GLN A 263 11.45 1.89 -15.98
C GLN A 263 11.57 3.11 -16.89
N GLY A 264 12.40 4.06 -16.51
CA GLY A 264 12.76 5.18 -17.38
C GLY A 264 13.59 4.76 -18.58
N GLY A 265 13.47 5.49 -19.68
CA GLY A 265 14.23 5.22 -20.90
C GLY A 265 15.72 5.50 -20.72
N HIS A 266 16.56 4.59 -21.23
CA HIS A 266 18.02 4.73 -21.26
C HIS A 266 18.46 5.27 -22.61
N TYR A 267 19.50 6.09 -22.63
CA TYR A 267 20.16 6.49 -23.86
C TYR A 267 21.37 5.59 -24.13
N THR A 268 21.37 4.78 -25.19
CA THR A 268 22.46 3.82 -25.49
C THR A 268 23.14 4.01 -26.86
N SER A 269 22.68 4.82 -27.73
CA SER A 269 23.16 5.12 -29.12
C SER A 269 21.98 5.48 -30.01
N GLY A 270 20.87 5.80 -29.43
CA GLY A 270 19.61 6.11 -30.06
C GLY A 270 18.54 6.31 -28.96
N TRP A 271 17.36 6.57 -29.38
CA TRP A 271 16.25 6.91 -28.47
C TRP A 271 15.84 5.71 -27.63
N GLY A 272 15.79 5.86 -26.29
CA GLY A 272 15.35 4.84 -25.37
C GLY A 272 13.90 5.07 -24.88
N THR A 273 13.02 4.14 -25.13
CA THR A 273 11.66 4.17 -24.60
C THR A 273 11.65 3.76 -23.13
N GLY A 274 10.89 4.47 -22.31
CA GLY A 274 10.49 3.99 -20.98
C GLY A 274 9.59 2.77 -21.12
N SER A 275 9.30 2.09 -20.02
CA SER A 275 8.32 1.00 -19.97
C SER A 275 7.02 1.44 -19.33
N SER A 276 5.92 0.78 -19.70
CA SER A 276 4.62 0.96 -19.03
C SER A 276 4.69 0.45 -17.58
N GLY A 277 3.89 1.04 -16.70
CA GLY A 277 3.65 0.53 -15.36
C GLY A 277 2.87 -0.78 -15.39
N GLN A 278 2.80 -1.45 -14.24
CA GLN A 278 2.03 -2.67 -14.01
C GLN A 278 1.16 -2.52 -12.76
N GLY A 279 0.08 -3.25 -12.67
CA GLY A 279 -0.79 -3.26 -11.49
C GLY A 279 -1.23 -1.85 -11.06
N GLY A 280 -1.60 -1.01 -12.00
CA GLY A 280 -1.99 0.38 -11.76
C GLY A 280 -0.84 1.35 -11.53
N GLY A 281 0.42 0.94 -11.68
CA GLY A 281 1.60 1.80 -11.52
C GLY A 281 1.80 2.80 -12.65
N GLY A 282 2.55 3.88 -12.38
CA GLY A 282 2.94 4.88 -13.38
C GLY A 282 3.94 4.36 -14.40
N ALA A 283 3.98 4.93 -15.59
CA ALA A 283 4.96 4.59 -16.63
C ALA A 283 6.27 5.37 -16.48
N GLY A 284 7.37 4.81 -16.99
CA GLY A 284 8.63 5.53 -17.14
C GLY A 284 8.61 6.54 -18.29
N GLY A 285 9.35 7.63 -18.12
CA GLY A 285 9.52 8.65 -19.16
C GLY A 285 10.46 8.19 -20.28
N TYR A 286 10.46 8.91 -21.38
CA TYR A 286 11.27 8.64 -22.58
C TYR A 286 12.65 9.30 -22.46
N ALA A 287 13.71 8.64 -22.99
CA ALA A 287 15.04 9.26 -23.12
C ALA A 287 15.14 10.11 -24.39
N GLY A 288 15.63 11.34 -24.26
CA GLY A 288 15.77 12.26 -25.40
C GLY A 288 17.08 12.04 -26.18
N SER A 289 17.12 12.50 -27.45
CA SER A 289 18.36 12.65 -28.23
C SER A 289 19.07 13.96 -27.88
N SER A 290 20.31 14.13 -28.38
CA SER A 290 21.11 15.38 -28.23
C SER A 290 20.22 16.63 -28.42
N GLU A 291 20.20 17.53 -27.46
CA GLU A 291 19.36 18.73 -27.40
C GLU A 291 17.87 18.48 -26.96
N SER A 292 17.51 17.28 -26.55
CA SER A 292 16.15 16.98 -26.11
C SER A 292 16.14 16.51 -24.66
N TYR A 293 15.13 16.93 -23.93
CA TYR A 293 14.96 16.59 -22.52
C TYR A 293 14.40 15.17 -22.36
N GLY A 294 14.82 14.44 -21.34
CA GLY A 294 14.18 13.18 -20.94
C GLY A 294 12.87 13.46 -20.21
N GLY A 295 11.83 12.71 -20.51
CA GLY A 295 10.53 12.89 -19.81
C GLY A 295 10.56 12.41 -18.36
N GLY A 296 9.83 13.05 -17.46
CA GLY A 296 9.58 12.57 -16.11
C GLY A 296 8.71 11.29 -16.11
N GLY A 297 8.85 10.46 -15.08
CA GLY A 297 8.00 9.28 -14.87
C GLY A 297 6.62 9.68 -14.34
N GLY A 298 5.61 8.87 -14.63
CA GLY A 298 4.24 9.07 -14.14
C GLY A 298 4.10 8.69 -12.66
N GLY A 299 3.22 9.38 -11.95
CA GLY A 299 2.81 9.04 -10.59
C GLY A 299 1.72 7.96 -10.55
N VAL A 300 1.19 7.69 -9.35
CA VAL A 300 0.09 6.73 -9.13
C VAL A 300 -1.03 7.36 -8.33
N GLY A 301 -2.29 7.14 -8.71
CA GLY A 301 -3.43 7.67 -7.95
C GLY A 301 -3.65 6.94 -6.62
N LEU A 302 -4.29 7.62 -5.66
CA LEU A 302 -4.57 7.11 -4.31
C LEU A 302 -5.95 6.46 -4.16
N ASN A 303 -6.73 6.36 -5.24
CA ASN A 303 -8.14 5.95 -5.19
C ASN A 303 -8.38 4.45 -5.41
N GLY A 304 -7.34 3.63 -5.37
CA GLY A 304 -7.40 2.20 -5.65
C GLY A 304 -6.83 1.85 -7.02
N GLU A 305 -6.73 0.56 -7.31
CA GLU A 305 -6.14 0.08 -8.55
C GLU A 305 -6.99 0.44 -9.77
N GLY A 306 -6.39 1.13 -10.70
CA GLY A 306 -6.94 1.49 -11.99
C GLY A 306 -6.02 1.05 -13.12
N ALA A 307 -6.20 1.65 -14.30
CA ALA A 307 -5.36 1.36 -15.44
C ALA A 307 -3.89 1.73 -15.15
N SER A 308 -2.96 0.90 -15.60
CA SER A 308 -1.53 1.19 -15.57
C SER A 308 -1.17 2.31 -16.53
N GLY A 309 -0.24 3.18 -16.12
CA GLY A 309 0.32 4.21 -16.97
C GLY A 309 1.01 3.62 -18.20
N GLN A 310 0.83 4.26 -19.35
CA GLN A 310 1.43 3.85 -20.60
C GLN A 310 2.67 4.70 -20.89
N HIS A 311 3.74 4.09 -21.37
CA HIS A 311 4.89 4.82 -21.84
C HIS A 311 4.55 5.61 -23.11
N THR A 312 5.23 6.72 -23.34
CA THR A 312 5.15 7.47 -24.60
C THR A 312 6.30 7.08 -25.51
N SER A 313 6.05 7.09 -26.83
CA SER A 313 7.06 6.78 -27.85
C SER A 313 7.64 8.03 -28.51
N SER A 314 7.32 9.22 -28.01
CA SER A 314 7.80 10.49 -28.55
C SER A 314 9.02 10.98 -27.79
N ASN A 315 9.95 11.60 -28.51
CA ASN A 315 11.18 12.22 -27.97
C ASN A 315 10.83 13.18 -26.80
N GLY A 316 11.45 12.97 -25.63
CA GLY A 316 11.15 13.75 -24.42
C GLY A 316 9.77 13.53 -23.82
N GLY A 317 9.05 12.49 -24.24
CA GLY A 317 7.70 12.21 -23.78
C GLY A 317 7.66 11.77 -22.31
N ALA A 318 6.73 12.33 -21.55
CA ALA A 318 6.49 11.95 -20.16
C ALA A 318 5.90 10.55 -20.04
N GLY A 319 6.21 9.84 -18.96
CA GLY A 319 5.50 8.66 -18.52
C GLY A 319 4.11 9.05 -18.03
N ARG A 320 3.07 8.31 -18.42
CA ARG A 320 1.70 8.56 -17.95
C ARG A 320 1.48 8.02 -16.55
N GLY A 321 0.67 8.74 -15.79
CA GLY A 321 0.22 8.29 -14.47
C GLY A 321 -0.61 7.01 -14.56
N GLY A 322 -0.48 6.16 -13.53
CA GLY A 322 -1.29 4.97 -13.33
C GLY A 322 -2.37 5.19 -12.29
N SER A 323 -3.43 4.39 -12.30
CA SER A 323 -4.56 4.48 -11.33
C SER A 323 -5.14 5.89 -11.16
N GLY A 324 -5.14 6.70 -12.23
CA GLY A 324 -5.59 8.09 -12.17
C GLY A 324 -4.57 9.08 -11.57
N GLY A 325 -3.32 8.68 -11.40
CA GLY A 325 -2.22 9.59 -11.03
C GLY A 325 -1.82 10.54 -12.14
N SER A 326 -1.01 11.56 -11.81
CA SER A 326 -0.56 12.57 -12.76
C SER A 326 0.54 12.04 -13.69
N ASP A 327 0.54 12.52 -14.90
CA ASP A 327 1.64 12.31 -15.85
C ASP A 327 2.91 13.04 -15.35
N GLY A 328 4.07 12.56 -15.71
CA GLY A 328 5.32 13.29 -15.54
C GLY A 328 5.38 14.54 -16.43
N GLY A 329 6.37 15.40 -16.19
CA GLY A 329 6.70 16.51 -17.09
C GLY A 329 7.28 16.01 -18.41
N GLY A 330 6.80 16.52 -19.53
CA GLY A 330 7.34 16.26 -20.86
C GLY A 330 8.05 17.48 -21.42
N ASN A 331 8.91 17.28 -22.43
CA ASN A 331 9.54 18.39 -23.15
C ASN A 331 8.50 19.13 -23.98
N THR A 332 8.13 20.35 -23.57
CA THR A 332 7.26 21.25 -24.34
C THR A 332 8.02 22.34 -25.10
N GLY A 333 9.32 22.14 -25.31
CA GLY A 333 10.15 23.02 -26.15
C GLY A 333 10.63 24.33 -25.51
N ASN A 334 9.96 24.81 -24.47
CA ASN A 334 10.29 26.05 -23.75
C ASN A 334 10.36 25.87 -22.22
N ASP A 335 9.98 24.74 -21.69
CA ASP A 335 10.01 24.46 -20.27
C ASP A 335 11.13 23.44 -20.01
N PRO A 336 12.23 23.86 -19.38
CA PRO A 336 13.35 22.99 -19.08
C PRO A 336 13.07 22.04 -17.90
N ASP A 337 11.95 22.22 -17.18
CA ASP A 337 11.61 21.38 -16.03
C ASP A 337 10.85 20.13 -16.48
N VAL A 338 11.39 18.96 -16.14
CA VAL A 338 10.80 17.65 -16.45
C VAL A 338 10.51 16.85 -15.16
N PRO A 339 9.64 17.39 -14.32
CA PRO A 339 9.37 16.79 -13.01
C PRO A 339 8.72 15.42 -13.14
N GLY A 340 8.85 14.62 -12.10
CA GLY A 340 8.03 13.44 -11.93
C GLY A 340 6.58 13.80 -11.63
N GLY A 341 5.64 12.96 -12.07
CA GLY A 341 4.22 13.08 -11.74
C GLY A 341 3.98 12.96 -10.23
N ASP A 342 3.04 13.72 -9.70
CA ASP A 342 2.66 13.64 -8.29
C ASP A 342 2.28 12.21 -7.89
N TYR A 343 2.52 11.91 -6.63
CA TYR A 343 2.45 10.58 -6.05
C TYR A 343 3.48 9.63 -6.69
N GLY A 344 4.74 10.02 -6.57
CA GLY A 344 5.88 9.15 -6.67
C GLY A 344 6.58 9.03 -8.01
N GLY A 345 6.23 9.79 -9.04
CA GLY A 345 6.99 9.80 -10.29
C GLY A 345 8.42 10.34 -10.12
N GLY A 346 9.41 9.70 -10.73
CA GLY A 346 10.80 10.16 -10.76
C GLY A 346 11.04 11.28 -11.78
N ALA A 347 11.98 12.18 -11.50
CA ALA A 347 12.35 13.27 -12.40
C ALA A 347 13.06 12.78 -13.68
N GLY A 348 12.74 13.37 -14.83
CA GLY A 348 13.55 13.27 -16.03
C GLY A 348 14.83 14.13 -15.94
N SER A 349 15.84 13.87 -16.74
CA SER A 349 17.04 14.70 -16.83
C SER A 349 17.01 15.64 -18.04
N ASN A 350 17.70 16.77 -17.93
CA ASN A 350 17.93 17.68 -19.04
C ASN A 350 19.31 18.34 -18.94
N ASP A 351 19.71 19.05 -20.02
CA ASP A 351 21.04 19.68 -20.15
C ASP A 351 21.21 20.92 -19.28
N SER A 352 20.13 21.57 -18.90
CA SER A 352 20.18 22.92 -18.32
C SER A 352 19.91 22.95 -16.83
N TYR A 353 19.00 22.08 -16.34
CA TYR A 353 18.56 22.06 -14.94
C TYR A 353 18.26 20.64 -14.49
N GLY A 354 18.52 20.33 -13.21
CA GLY A 354 17.96 19.18 -12.57
C GLY A 354 16.47 19.41 -12.25
N SER A 355 15.67 18.35 -12.22
CA SER A 355 14.24 18.42 -11.98
C SER A 355 13.84 17.73 -10.68
N TYR A 356 12.68 18.12 -10.14
CA TYR A 356 12.10 17.52 -8.93
C TYR A 356 11.38 16.21 -9.25
N GLY A 357 11.45 15.23 -8.34
CA GLY A 357 10.52 14.11 -8.34
C GLY A 357 9.10 14.55 -7.96
N GLY A 358 8.14 13.66 -8.06
CA GLY A 358 6.78 13.86 -7.57
C GLY A 358 6.70 13.77 -6.05
N VAL A 359 5.77 14.50 -5.43
CA VAL A 359 5.47 14.38 -3.99
C VAL A 359 4.83 13.03 -3.68
N GLY A 360 4.95 12.53 -2.46
CA GLY A 360 4.24 11.36 -1.98
C GLY A 360 2.78 11.62 -1.63
N GLY A 361 2.09 10.60 -1.12
CA GLY A 361 0.72 10.71 -0.64
C GLY A 361 0.33 9.58 0.29
N VAL A 362 -0.64 9.85 1.16
CA VAL A 362 -1.28 8.85 2.04
C VAL A 362 -2.78 9.04 1.96
N ARG A 363 -3.53 7.97 1.80
CA ARG A 363 -4.99 8.00 1.91
C ARG A 363 -5.45 6.95 2.90
N ILE A 364 -6.30 7.36 3.82
CA ILE A 364 -6.94 6.54 4.84
C ILE A 364 -8.42 6.45 4.47
N ILE A 365 -8.97 5.24 4.44
CA ILE A 365 -10.40 4.99 4.21
C ILE A 365 -10.93 4.08 5.31
N TRP A 366 -12.19 4.24 5.66
CA TRP A 366 -12.88 3.39 6.64
C TRP A 366 -14.34 3.19 6.26
N GLY A 367 -14.93 2.14 6.79
CA GLY A 367 -16.31 1.76 6.58
C GLY A 367 -16.48 0.40 5.91
N PRO A 368 -17.68 -0.20 6.01
CA PRO A 368 -17.95 -1.53 5.50
C PRO A 368 -17.67 -1.67 4.00
N GLY A 369 -16.90 -2.71 3.64
CA GLY A 369 -16.58 -3.02 2.24
C GLY A 369 -15.54 -2.13 1.58
N ARG A 370 -14.95 -1.18 2.29
CA ARG A 370 -13.91 -0.28 1.77
C ARG A 370 -12.52 -0.83 2.04
N ALA A 371 -11.86 -1.32 0.99
CA ALA A 371 -10.56 -1.97 1.10
C ALA A 371 -9.74 -1.79 -0.19
N PHE A 372 -8.42 -1.62 -0.06
CA PHE A 372 -7.50 -1.64 -1.19
C PHE A 372 -7.25 -3.10 -1.65
N PRO A 373 -6.93 -3.32 -2.93
CA PRO A 373 -6.75 -2.34 -3.99
C PRO A 373 -8.05 -1.87 -4.65
N ASN A 374 -9.19 -2.47 -4.35
CA ASN A 374 -10.46 -2.33 -5.07
C ASN A 374 -11.40 -1.30 -4.43
N THR A 375 -10.95 -0.08 -4.22
CA THR A 375 -11.86 0.99 -3.82
C THR A 375 -12.71 1.43 -5.00
N LEU A 376 -14.02 1.59 -4.78
CA LEU A 376 -14.92 2.12 -5.81
C LEU A 376 -14.66 3.60 -6.03
N THR A 377 -14.75 4.06 -7.27
CA THR A 377 -14.64 5.49 -7.63
C THR A 377 -15.72 6.35 -6.98
N SER A 378 -16.84 5.74 -6.54
CA SER A 378 -17.89 6.39 -5.76
C SER A 378 -17.48 6.73 -4.32
N ASP A 379 -16.31 6.30 -3.89
CA ASP A 379 -15.75 6.56 -2.56
C ASP A 379 -14.97 7.89 -2.49
N GLN A 380 -15.10 8.74 -3.51
CA GLN A 380 -14.47 10.06 -3.59
C GLN A 380 -15.27 11.14 -2.90
#